data_eb1d59eac9e60bf72d6f832ae38192b9
#
_entry.id   eb1d59eac9e60bf72d6f832ae38192b9
#
_cell.length_a   1.000
_cell.length_b   1.000
_cell.length_c   1.000
_cell.angle_alpha   90.00
_cell.angle_beta   90.00
_cell.angle_gamma   90.00
#
_symmetry.space_group_name_H-M   'P 1'
#
loop_
_entity.id
_entity.type
_entity.pdbx_description
1 polymer ?
#
loop_
_entity_poly.entity_id
_entity_poly.type
_entity_poly.pdbx_seq_one_letter_code
_entity_poly.pdbx_strand_id
1 'polypeptide(L)'
;MTWYRCNVCNVFEYDAEKGDPGTGILPGTGPAQFPENWECPVCGSDHTHLLPILEEKGEIRPKREYPEWYLDDIVSMAETGQSVIEGMRTGLPVVSWDEILILGAQVARVPVEDTVPVNTRTVIGPAAKQPLVIETPVLVTHMSFGALSREVKIALAKGSAAVKTAIGSGEGGIHPDERREAYRYILEYVPNRYSITRENLRAADAIEIKIGQSVEPGLGAMLPGEKVTEEIGRIRGYPPGTDIVSPATYQDIRTPADLQEKIRWLREESGGRPVGVKIAAGHVEEDLDAILPAEPDFITIDGRPGASGAAPKFVKAATSVPTIFALHRAREHLDRRGAEQVSLVITGGLRISPDVAKALALGADAVAIGTAALIACGCRQFRICHTGRCPTGITTQDPALRARLDVEKSAERLANFLRVSTDELATFARLCGHTDVHALSLRDLCTTSSEIARYTDIPHV
;
A
#
# COMPACT_ATOMS: atom_id res chain seq x y z
N MET A 1 6.10 -37.16 -18.80
CA MET A 1 5.68 -35.95 -18.05
C MET A 1 5.27 -34.93 -19.07
N THR A 2 4.05 -34.53 -18.99
CA THR A 2 3.42 -33.72 -20.04
C THR A 2 3.07 -32.30 -19.58
N TRP A 3 3.13 -32.03 -18.26
CA TRP A 3 2.76 -30.75 -17.69
C TRP A 3 3.96 -29.96 -17.14
N TYR A 4 3.97 -28.67 -17.41
CA TYR A 4 4.97 -27.72 -16.95
C TYR A 4 4.29 -26.48 -16.36
N ARG A 5 4.94 -25.83 -15.39
CA ARG A 5 4.47 -24.57 -14.80
C ARG A 5 5.57 -23.54 -14.83
N CYS A 6 5.22 -22.30 -15.18
CA CYS A 6 6.14 -21.18 -15.09
C CYS A 6 6.47 -20.89 -13.62
N ASN A 7 7.73 -21.03 -13.23
CA ASN A 7 8.20 -20.79 -11.87
C ASN A 7 8.36 -19.31 -11.51
N VAL A 8 8.15 -18.42 -12.48
CA VAL A 8 8.16 -16.96 -12.22
C VAL A 8 6.78 -16.48 -11.80
N CYS A 9 5.72 -16.80 -12.56
CA CYS A 9 4.36 -16.37 -12.21
C CYS A 9 3.57 -17.40 -11.40
N ASN A 10 3.95 -18.68 -11.45
CA ASN A 10 3.20 -19.82 -10.86
C ASN A 10 1.72 -19.93 -11.30
N VAL A 11 1.37 -19.28 -12.41
CA VAL A 11 0.00 -19.21 -12.95
C VAL A 11 -0.12 -19.92 -14.29
N PHE A 12 0.86 -19.70 -15.18
CA PHE A 12 0.86 -20.34 -16.50
C PHE A 12 1.27 -21.79 -16.39
N GLU A 13 0.37 -22.67 -16.83
CA GLU A 13 0.61 -24.10 -16.96
C GLU A 13 0.55 -24.51 -18.44
N TYR A 14 1.47 -25.36 -18.84
CA TYR A 14 1.63 -25.83 -20.20
C TYR A 14 1.50 -27.34 -20.25
N ASP A 15 0.58 -27.85 -21.07
CA ASP A 15 0.39 -29.26 -21.36
C ASP A 15 1.09 -29.61 -22.67
N ALA A 16 2.22 -30.29 -22.61
CA ALA A 16 2.99 -30.62 -23.79
C ALA A 16 2.27 -31.57 -24.76
N GLU A 17 1.28 -32.36 -24.29
CA GLU A 17 0.49 -33.22 -25.17
C GLU A 17 -0.49 -32.41 -26.04
N LYS A 18 -0.99 -31.28 -25.49
CA LYS A 18 -1.95 -30.44 -26.19
C LYS A 18 -1.32 -29.29 -26.97
N GLY A 19 -0.10 -28.90 -26.60
CA GLY A 19 0.52 -27.67 -27.10
C GLY A 19 -0.15 -26.42 -26.55
N ASP A 20 0.18 -25.27 -27.15
CA ASP A 20 -0.47 -23.99 -26.84
C ASP A 20 -0.72 -23.21 -28.13
N PRO A 21 -1.93 -23.29 -28.68
CA PRO A 21 -2.30 -22.54 -29.88
C PRO A 21 -2.18 -21.02 -29.73
N GLY A 22 -2.33 -20.51 -28.46
CA GLY A 22 -2.24 -19.07 -28.17
C GLY A 22 -0.84 -18.50 -28.36
N THR A 23 0.19 -19.32 -28.16
CA THR A 23 1.61 -18.96 -28.39
C THR A 23 2.23 -19.66 -29.60
N GLY A 24 1.44 -20.40 -30.37
CA GLY A 24 1.88 -21.09 -31.58
C GLY A 24 2.69 -22.37 -31.33
N ILE A 25 2.65 -22.94 -30.14
CA ILE A 25 3.35 -24.18 -29.80
C ILE A 25 2.52 -25.40 -30.18
N LEU A 26 3.08 -26.28 -30.98
CA LEU A 26 2.40 -27.49 -31.45
C LEU A 26 2.31 -28.58 -30.37
N PRO A 27 1.29 -29.44 -30.42
CA PRO A 27 1.22 -30.63 -29.59
C PRO A 27 2.48 -31.50 -29.68
N GLY A 28 2.90 -32.04 -28.53
CA GLY A 28 4.11 -32.88 -28.43
C GLY A 28 5.41 -32.11 -28.23
N THR A 29 5.38 -30.79 -28.17
CA THR A 29 6.57 -29.93 -28.04
C THR A 29 6.91 -29.71 -26.55
N GLY A 30 8.11 -30.09 -26.13
CA GLY A 30 8.59 -29.77 -24.77
C GLY A 30 9.19 -28.36 -24.67
N PRO A 31 9.27 -27.73 -23.48
CA PRO A 31 9.80 -26.36 -23.31
C PRO A 31 11.20 -26.15 -23.89
N ALA A 32 12.08 -27.15 -23.84
CA ALA A 32 13.42 -27.07 -24.42
C ALA A 32 13.43 -26.93 -25.96
N GLN A 33 12.32 -27.13 -26.61
CA GLN A 33 12.15 -27.04 -28.06
C GLN A 33 11.37 -25.77 -28.48
N PHE A 34 11.04 -24.92 -27.53
CA PHE A 34 10.33 -23.68 -27.81
C PHE A 34 11.22 -22.71 -28.58
N PRO A 35 10.62 -21.83 -29.41
CA PRO A 35 11.38 -20.77 -30.06
C PRO A 35 12.14 -19.91 -29.04
N GLU A 36 13.35 -19.45 -29.38
CA GLU A 36 14.15 -18.61 -28.47
C GLU A 36 13.44 -17.31 -28.03
N ASN A 37 12.55 -16.82 -28.87
CA ASN A 37 11.75 -15.62 -28.60
C ASN A 37 10.39 -15.92 -27.94
N TRP A 38 10.14 -17.16 -27.50
CA TRP A 38 8.92 -17.49 -26.79
C TRP A 38 8.93 -16.86 -25.40
N GLU A 39 7.81 -16.25 -25.07
CA GLU A 39 7.59 -15.64 -23.75
C GLU A 39 6.32 -16.21 -23.11
N CYS A 40 6.37 -16.39 -21.81
CA CYS A 40 5.21 -16.80 -21.01
C CYS A 40 4.07 -15.79 -21.19
N PRO A 41 2.86 -16.20 -21.64
CA PRO A 41 1.77 -15.28 -21.94
C PRO A 41 1.24 -14.54 -20.70
N VAL A 42 1.61 -14.99 -19.51
CA VAL A 42 1.20 -14.35 -18.24
C VAL A 42 2.23 -13.34 -17.76
N CYS A 43 3.53 -13.65 -17.82
CA CYS A 43 4.57 -12.82 -17.18
C CYS A 43 5.72 -12.40 -18.08
N GLY A 44 5.77 -12.87 -19.35
CA GLY A 44 6.83 -12.52 -20.29
C GLY A 44 8.19 -13.17 -20.00
N SER A 45 8.31 -14.13 -19.08
CA SER A 45 9.54 -14.89 -18.89
C SER A 45 9.76 -15.87 -20.03
N ASP A 46 11.02 -16.21 -20.32
CA ASP A 46 11.35 -17.18 -21.35
C ASP A 46 11.02 -18.63 -20.97
N HIS A 47 11.15 -19.54 -21.92
CA HIS A 47 10.79 -20.95 -21.77
C HIS A 47 11.63 -21.71 -20.73
N THR A 48 12.81 -21.21 -20.33
CA THR A 48 13.65 -21.87 -19.32
C THR A 48 13.02 -21.85 -17.94
N HIS A 49 12.05 -20.98 -17.74
CA HIS A 49 11.24 -20.87 -16.53
C HIS A 49 10.04 -21.83 -16.49
N LEU A 50 9.81 -22.63 -17.53
CA LEU A 50 8.82 -23.69 -17.51
C LEU A 50 9.43 -24.95 -16.90
N LEU A 51 9.16 -25.19 -15.63
CA LEU A 51 9.60 -26.37 -14.92
C LEU A 51 8.56 -27.49 -14.99
N PRO A 52 8.97 -28.78 -15.12
CA PRO A 52 8.03 -29.88 -15.13
C PRO A 52 7.25 -29.93 -13.82
N ILE A 53 5.94 -30.08 -13.91
CA ILE A 53 5.11 -30.44 -12.77
C ILE A 53 5.35 -31.92 -12.52
N LEU A 54 6.13 -32.24 -11.50
CA LEU A 54 6.36 -33.61 -11.06
C LEU A 54 5.07 -34.12 -10.43
N GLU A 55 4.25 -34.83 -11.20
CA GLU A 55 3.26 -35.70 -10.59
C GLU A 55 4.03 -36.84 -9.91
N GLU A 56 4.10 -36.80 -8.62
CA GLU A 56 4.52 -37.97 -7.85
C GLU A 56 3.52 -39.08 -8.08
N LYS A 57 3.95 -40.12 -8.81
CA LYS A 57 3.13 -41.28 -9.09
C LYS A 57 2.71 -41.93 -7.76
N GLY A 58 1.45 -41.76 -7.41
CA GLY A 58 0.82 -42.54 -6.35
C GLY A 58 0.44 -41.81 -5.08
N GLU A 59 0.65 -40.49 -4.95
CA GLU A 59 0.05 -39.78 -3.83
C GLU A 59 -1.46 -39.59 -4.06
N ILE A 60 -2.24 -40.26 -3.22
CA ILE A 60 -3.67 -39.97 -3.07
C ILE A 60 -3.73 -38.56 -2.46
N ARG A 61 -3.88 -37.52 -3.31
CA ARG A 61 -4.22 -36.19 -2.80
C ARG A 61 -5.57 -36.29 -2.10
N PRO A 62 -5.68 -35.99 -0.81
CA PRO A 62 -6.96 -35.98 -0.14
C PRO A 62 -7.90 -35.04 -0.90
N LYS A 63 -9.14 -35.49 -1.20
CA LYS A 63 -10.20 -34.60 -1.68
C LYS A 63 -10.44 -33.58 -0.57
N ARG A 64 -9.97 -32.34 -0.77
CA ARG A 64 -10.22 -31.26 0.17
C ARG A 64 -11.63 -30.74 -0.10
N GLU A 65 -12.60 -31.11 0.72
CA GLU A 65 -13.93 -30.51 0.72
C GLU A 65 -13.87 -29.04 1.14
N TYR A 66 -12.87 -28.69 1.99
CA TYR A 66 -12.55 -27.32 2.39
C TYR A 66 -11.05 -27.08 2.22
N PRO A 67 -10.61 -25.98 1.56
CA PRO A 67 -9.21 -25.65 1.46
C PRO A 67 -8.70 -25.22 2.83
N GLU A 68 -7.99 -26.09 3.52
CA GLU A 68 -7.27 -25.77 4.75
C GLU A 68 -6.06 -24.91 4.38
N TRP A 69 -6.23 -23.61 4.40
CA TRP A 69 -5.24 -22.63 3.99
C TRP A 69 -3.88 -22.74 4.72
N TYR A 70 -3.87 -23.40 5.88
CA TYR A 70 -2.68 -23.60 6.70
C TYR A 70 -1.91 -24.87 6.36
N LEU A 71 -2.46 -25.82 5.60
CA LEU A 71 -1.81 -27.10 5.34
C LEU A 71 -0.48 -26.94 4.61
N ASP A 72 -0.48 -26.17 3.52
CA ASP A 72 0.75 -25.93 2.75
C ASP A 72 1.79 -25.17 3.57
N ASP A 73 1.35 -24.31 4.50
CA ASP A 73 2.23 -23.61 5.42
C ASP A 73 2.89 -24.57 6.42
N ILE A 74 2.11 -25.51 6.98
CA ILE A 74 2.64 -26.54 7.90
C ILE A 74 3.68 -27.40 7.19
N VAL A 75 3.38 -27.88 5.98
CA VAL A 75 4.31 -28.69 5.19
C VAL A 75 5.58 -27.89 4.89
N SER A 76 5.43 -26.66 4.37
CA SER A 76 6.59 -25.80 4.07
C SER A 76 7.47 -25.55 5.30
N MET A 77 6.86 -25.22 6.45
CA MET A 77 7.61 -25.00 7.69
C MET A 77 8.29 -26.29 8.20
N ALA A 78 7.63 -27.42 8.06
CA ALA A 78 8.19 -28.71 8.48
C ALA A 78 9.39 -29.13 7.60
N GLU A 79 9.34 -28.84 6.32
CA GLU A 79 10.42 -29.17 5.37
C GLU A 79 11.60 -28.19 5.46
N THR A 80 11.31 -26.89 5.61
CA THR A 80 12.34 -25.84 5.49
C THR A 80 12.88 -25.37 6.84
N GLY A 81 12.16 -25.57 7.92
CA GLY A 81 12.46 -24.97 9.22
C GLY A 81 12.33 -23.44 9.23
N GLN A 82 11.63 -22.86 8.25
CA GLN A 82 11.51 -21.39 8.07
C GLN A 82 10.07 -20.95 8.08
N SER A 83 9.83 -19.71 8.52
CA SER A 83 8.52 -19.07 8.46
C SER A 83 8.12 -18.75 7.02
N VAL A 84 6.84 -18.93 6.71
CA VAL A 84 6.30 -18.60 5.38
C VAL A 84 6.20 -17.09 5.21
N ILE A 85 6.81 -16.57 4.15
CA ILE A 85 6.68 -15.17 3.74
C ILE A 85 5.85 -15.11 2.47
N GLU A 86 4.89 -14.20 2.45
CA GLU A 86 4.01 -14.00 1.31
C GLU A 86 3.85 -12.51 1.00
N GLY A 87 3.94 -12.14 -0.27
CA GLY A 87 3.73 -10.76 -0.69
C GLY A 87 2.27 -10.31 -0.59
N MET A 88 2.06 -9.01 -0.40
CA MET A 88 0.75 -8.35 -0.44
C MET A 88 -0.18 -8.72 0.75
N ARG A 89 -1.47 -8.35 0.64
CA ARG A 89 -2.48 -8.52 1.69
C ARG A 89 -2.69 -9.99 2.10
N THR A 90 -3.31 -10.20 3.26
CA THR A 90 -3.80 -11.53 3.66
C THR A 90 -4.75 -12.13 2.61
N GLY A 91 -4.72 -13.46 2.47
CA GLY A 91 -5.71 -14.23 1.70
C GLY A 91 -6.99 -14.53 2.47
N LEU A 92 -6.99 -14.30 3.79
CA LEU A 92 -8.18 -14.53 4.62
C LEU A 92 -9.26 -13.49 4.36
N PRO A 93 -10.54 -13.83 4.57
CA PRO A 93 -11.63 -12.87 4.50
C PRO A 93 -11.41 -11.70 5.48
N VAL A 94 -11.73 -10.51 5.04
CA VAL A 94 -11.71 -9.28 5.84
C VAL A 94 -12.98 -8.51 5.50
N VAL A 95 -13.57 -7.85 6.47
CA VAL A 95 -14.72 -6.94 6.28
C VAL A 95 -14.44 -5.99 5.10
N SER A 96 -15.40 -5.92 4.18
CA SER A 96 -15.20 -5.28 2.88
C SER A 96 -15.92 -3.94 2.77
N TRP A 97 -15.26 -2.97 2.13
CA TRP A 97 -15.89 -1.72 1.69
C TRP A 97 -17.06 -1.96 0.74
N ASP A 98 -17.14 -3.12 0.09
CA ASP A 98 -18.24 -3.49 -0.81
C ASP A 98 -19.58 -3.68 -0.08
N GLU A 99 -19.55 -3.90 1.23
CA GLU A 99 -20.73 -4.04 2.09
C GLU A 99 -21.31 -2.69 2.58
N ILE A 100 -20.65 -1.57 2.25
CA ILE A 100 -21.12 -0.21 2.53
C ILE A 100 -21.64 0.39 1.22
N LEU A 101 -22.78 1.05 1.29
CA LEU A 101 -23.41 1.71 0.15
C LEU A 101 -23.49 3.22 0.38
N ILE A 102 -23.45 4.00 -0.70
CA ILE A 102 -23.63 5.45 -0.66
C ILE A 102 -25.09 5.77 -0.97
N LEU A 103 -25.71 6.56 -0.10
CA LEU A 103 -27.10 7.02 -0.21
C LEU A 103 -27.14 8.34 -0.99
N GLY A 104 -27.58 8.28 -2.25
CA GLY A 104 -27.74 9.46 -3.08
C GLY A 104 -28.92 10.33 -2.68
N ALA A 105 -28.79 11.64 -2.86
CA ALA A 105 -29.85 12.62 -2.69
C ALA A 105 -30.87 12.52 -3.84
N GLN A 106 -32.15 12.81 -3.56
CA GLN A 106 -33.24 12.83 -4.56
C GLN A 106 -34.24 13.95 -4.29
N VAL A 107 -35.12 13.78 -3.27
CA VAL A 107 -36.20 14.72 -2.97
C VAL A 107 -35.98 15.43 -1.63
N ALA A 108 -35.66 14.67 -0.58
CA ALA A 108 -35.42 15.26 0.75
C ALA A 108 -34.14 16.09 0.80
N ARG A 109 -33.16 15.74 -0.01
CA ARG A 109 -31.98 16.52 -0.34
C ARG A 109 -31.86 16.50 -1.86
N VAL A 110 -31.57 17.64 -2.46
CA VAL A 110 -31.43 17.75 -3.91
C VAL A 110 -29.98 17.47 -4.30
N PRO A 111 -29.71 16.61 -5.29
CA PRO A 111 -28.36 16.40 -5.80
C PRO A 111 -27.82 17.69 -6.44
N VAL A 112 -26.52 17.78 -6.55
CA VAL A 112 -25.86 18.90 -7.25
C VAL A 112 -25.72 18.54 -8.74
N GLU A 113 -26.01 19.51 -9.60
CA GLU A 113 -25.89 19.35 -11.06
C GLU A 113 -24.46 19.00 -11.50
N ASP A 114 -24.33 18.20 -12.54
CA ASP A 114 -23.04 17.68 -13.05
C ASP A 114 -22.06 18.80 -13.46
N THR A 115 -22.58 19.96 -13.85
CA THR A 115 -21.79 21.13 -14.26
C THR A 115 -21.20 21.93 -13.11
N VAL A 116 -21.66 21.70 -11.88
CA VAL A 116 -21.19 22.43 -10.69
C VAL A 116 -19.83 21.90 -10.26
N PRO A 117 -18.82 22.75 -10.12
CA PRO A 117 -17.52 22.33 -9.62
C PRO A 117 -17.61 21.79 -8.18
N VAL A 118 -16.89 20.71 -7.90
CA VAL A 118 -16.75 20.15 -6.56
C VAL A 118 -15.32 20.38 -6.08
N ASN A 119 -15.17 20.85 -4.86
CA ASN A 119 -13.87 20.97 -4.21
C ASN A 119 -13.34 19.59 -3.84
N THR A 120 -12.15 19.25 -4.35
CA THR A 120 -11.41 18.03 -4.01
C THR A 120 -10.10 18.32 -3.29
N ARG A 121 -9.75 19.62 -3.16
CA ARG A 121 -8.52 20.07 -2.54
C ARG A 121 -8.50 19.66 -1.07
N THR A 122 -7.42 19.02 -0.66
CA THR A 122 -7.23 18.48 0.69
C THR A 122 -6.06 19.15 1.38
N VAL A 123 -6.25 19.48 2.65
CA VAL A 123 -5.21 20.10 3.49
C VAL A 123 -4.90 19.15 4.64
N ILE A 124 -3.65 18.69 4.72
CA ILE A 124 -3.16 17.84 5.80
C ILE A 124 -2.33 18.70 6.76
N GLY A 125 -2.64 18.62 8.06
CA GLY A 125 -2.02 19.45 9.09
C GLY A 125 -2.37 20.94 8.92
N PRO A 126 -3.66 21.34 8.94
CA PRO A 126 -4.09 22.72 8.69
C PRO A 126 -3.53 23.73 9.72
N ALA A 127 -3.19 23.28 10.92
CA ALA A 127 -2.59 24.11 11.96
C ALA A 127 -1.07 24.30 11.80
N ALA A 128 -0.40 23.53 10.93
CA ALA A 128 1.03 23.69 10.68
C ALA A 128 1.32 25.03 10.00
N LYS A 129 2.50 25.59 10.26
CA LYS A 129 2.93 26.86 9.62
C LYS A 129 2.95 26.78 8.10
N GLN A 130 3.25 25.61 7.53
CA GLN A 130 3.26 25.34 6.11
C GLN A 130 2.48 24.05 5.84
N PRO A 131 1.14 24.08 5.82
CA PRO A 131 0.31 22.87 5.63
C PRO A 131 0.66 22.14 4.34
N LEU A 132 0.47 20.82 4.33
CA LEU A 132 0.55 20.03 3.12
C LEU A 132 -0.77 20.13 2.34
N VAL A 133 -0.70 20.71 1.14
CA VAL A 133 -1.86 20.93 0.28
C VAL A 133 -1.74 20.10 -0.99
N ILE A 134 -2.78 19.33 -1.28
CA ILE A 134 -2.91 18.46 -2.47
C ILE A 134 -4.27 18.67 -3.13
N GLU A 135 -4.39 18.39 -4.44
CA GLU A 135 -5.60 18.68 -5.22
C GLU A 135 -6.63 17.53 -5.22
N THR A 136 -6.34 16.43 -4.52
CA THR A 136 -7.21 15.26 -4.37
C THR A 136 -6.99 14.67 -2.97
N PRO A 137 -8.00 14.05 -2.32
CA PRO A 137 -7.83 13.40 -1.02
C PRO A 137 -7.02 12.10 -1.09
N VAL A 138 -6.58 11.68 -2.28
CA VAL A 138 -5.83 10.44 -2.48
C VAL A 138 -4.34 10.72 -2.66
N LEU A 139 -3.51 10.08 -1.84
CA LEU A 139 -2.06 10.17 -1.95
C LEU A 139 -1.42 8.77 -2.07
N VAL A 140 -0.18 8.72 -2.57
CA VAL A 140 0.58 7.47 -2.67
C VAL A 140 1.32 7.23 -1.36
N THR A 141 1.02 6.11 -0.70
CA THR A 141 1.62 5.74 0.59
C THR A 141 3.12 5.48 0.50
N HIS A 142 3.76 5.37 1.64
CA HIS A 142 5.15 5.00 1.77
C HIS A 142 5.44 3.60 1.22
N MET A 143 6.36 3.51 0.26
CA MET A 143 6.87 2.26 -0.31
C MET A 143 8.37 2.42 -0.60
N SER A 144 9.20 1.66 0.11
CA SER A 144 10.65 1.89 0.15
C SER A 144 11.37 1.56 -1.15
N PHE A 145 12.39 2.36 -1.49
CA PHE A 145 13.40 1.98 -2.47
C PHE A 145 14.23 0.81 -1.93
N GLY A 146 14.35 -0.25 -2.72
CA GLY A 146 14.91 -1.54 -2.31
C GLY A 146 13.85 -2.63 -2.24
N ALA A 147 12.68 -2.36 -1.65
CA ALA A 147 11.49 -3.18 -1.85
C ALA A 147 10.91 -2.96 -3.26
N LEU A 148 10.86 -1.72 -3.71
CA LEU A 148 10.51 -1.32 -5.07
C LEU A 148 11.77 -1.02 -5.90
N SER A 149 11.67 -1.17 -7.22
CA SER A 149 12.68 -0.73 -8.17
C SER A 149 12.72 0.80 -8.28
N ARG A 150 13.85 1.33 -8.75
CA ARG A 150 14.01 2.75 -9.07
C ARG A 150 12.96 3.21 -10.09
N GLU A 151 12.74 2.43 -11.13
CA GLU A 151 11.85 2.74 -12.24
C GLU A 151 10.43 2.97 -11.77
N VAL A 152 9.88 2.08 -10.95
CA VAL A 152 8.52 2.27 -10.42
C VAL A 152 8.44 3.41 -9.40
N LYS A 153 9.49 3.66 -8.61
CA LYS A 153 9.55 4.83 -7.71
C LYS A 153 9.42 6.13 -8.50
N ILE A 154 10.15 6.26 -9.61
CA ILE A 154 10.06 7.41 -10.52
C ILE A 154 8.67 7.51 -11.15
N ALA A 155 8.12 6.38 -11.62
CA ALA A 155 6.79 6.35 -12.23
C ALA A 155 5.69 6.77 -11.24
N LEU A 156 5.77 6.32 -9.98
CA LEU A 156 4.85 6.72 -8.91
C LEU A 156 4.93 8.23 -8.63
N ALA A 157 6.15 8.78 -8.55
CA ALA A 157 6.36 10.21 -8.32
C ALA A 157 5.82 11.07 -9.48
N LYS A 158 6.13 10.72 -10.73
CA LYS A 158 5.61 11.43 -11.93
C LYS A 158 4.09 11.35 -12.03
N GLY A 159 3.52 10.14 -11.83
CA GLY A 159 2.06 9.94 -11.90
C GLY A 159 1.30 10.70 -10.82
N SER A 160 1.81 10.72 -9.58
CA SER A 160 1.22 11.52 -8.50
C SER A 160 1.38 13.02 -8.72
N ALA A 161 2.52 13.45 -9.25
CA ALA A 161 2.78 14.87 -9.57
C ALA A 161 1.83 15.40 -10.67
N ALA A 162 1.49 14.59 -11.66
CA ALA A 162 0.59 14.96 -12.75
C ALA A 162 -0.83 15.34 -12.27
N VAL A 163 -1.26 14.85 -11.12
CA VAL A 163 -2.55 15.20 -10.47
C VAL A 163 -2.34 16.06 -9.22
N LYS A 164 -1.15 16.56 -9.00
CA LYS A 164 -0.77 17.43 -7.87
C LYS A 164 -1.12 16.83 -6.50
N THR A 165 -0.81 15.53 -6.32
CA THR A 165 -0.92 14.87 -5.02
C THR A 165 0.44 14.56 -4.41
N ALA A 166 0.43 13.97 -3.20
CA ALA A 166 1.63 13.63 -2.46
C ALA A 166 2.06 12.16 -2.65
N ILE A 167 3.36 11.93 -2.44
CA ILE A 167 3.95 10.59 -2.35
C ILE A 167 4.86 10.48 -1.12
N GLY A 168 4.82 9.33 -0.45
CA GLY A 168 5.70 8.99 0.66
C GLY A 168 7.02 8.37 0.22
N SER A 169 8.13 8.74 0.89
CA SER A 169 9.48 8.20 0.61
C SER A 169 9.58 6.70 0.82
N GLY A 170 8.89 6.20 1.83
CA GLY A 170 9.07 4.84 2.34
C GLY A 170 10.31 4.68 3.21
N GLU A 171 10.37 3.55 3.93
CA GLU A 171 11.48 3.16 4.79
C GLU A 171 12.71 2.72 3.98
N GLY A 172 13.36 3.61 3.34
CA GLY A 172 14.53 3.31 2.51
C GLY A 172 15.40 4.52 2.25
N GLY A 173 15.01 5.65 2.81
CA GLY A 173 15.61 6.94 2.50
C GLY A 173 15.08 7.54 1.19
N ILE A 174 15.63 8.66 0.81
CA ILE A 174 15.22 9.43 -0.36
C ILE A 174 15.97 8.95 -1.60
N HIS A 175 15.26 8.47 -2.61
CA HIS A 175 15.83 8.30 -3.94
C HIS A 175 15.81 9.65 -4.67
N PRO A 176 16.99 10.16 -5.16
CA PRO A 176 17.07 11.51 -5.74
C PRO A 176 16.13 11.72 -6.93
N ASP A 177 16.04 10.73 -7.82
CA ASP A 177 15.19 10.84 -9.01
C ASP A 177 13.71 10.85 -8.66
N GLU A 178 13.26 10.02 -7.70
CA GLU A 178 11.90 10.05 -7.19
C GLU A 178 11.56 11.42 -6.59
N ARG A 179 12.45 11.95 -5.72
CA ARG A 179 12.25 13.25 -5.08
C ARG A 179 12.15 14.39 -6.09
N ARG A 180 12.94 14.34 -7.14
CA ARG A 180 12.94 15.35 -8.22
C ARG A 180 11.62 15.40 -8.97
N GLU A 181 11.01 14.24 -9.23
CA GLU A 181 9.76 14.12 -9.99
C GLU A 181 8.49 14.33 -9.14
N ALA A 182 8.59 14.29 -7.83
CA ALA A 182 7.44 14.43 -6.93
C ALA A 182 6.94 15.88 -6.84
N TYR A 183 5.60 16.06 -6.87
CA TYR A 183 4.95 17.35 -6.60
C TYR A 183 5.00 17.71 -5.11
N ARG A 184 4.52 16.79 -4.26
CA ARG A 184 4.61 16.87 -2.79
C ARG A 184 5.22 15.59 -2.27
N TYR A 185 6.13 15.72 -1.30
CA TYR A 185 6.92 14.60 -0.80
C TYR A 185 6.87 14.50 0.71
N ILE A 186 6.38 13.37 1.22
CA ILE A 186 6.31 13.08 2.65
C ILE A 186 7.53 12.23 3.01
N LEU A 187 8.40 12.74 3.88
CA LEU A 187 9.59 12.03 4.35
C LEU A 187 9.25 11.14 5.54
N GLU A 188 9.47 9.84 5.40
CA GLU A 188 9.25 8.89 6.49
C GLU A 188 10.45 8.89 7.46
N TYR A 189 10.19 9.24 8.71
CA TYR A 189 11.17 9.16 9.79
C TYR A 189 11.08 7.77 10.42
N VAL A 190 12.20 7.03 10.37
CA VAL A 190 12.29 5.61 10.79
C VAL A 190 13.44 5.41 11.77
N PRO A 191 13.48 4.31 12.55
CA PRO A 191 14.55 4.07 13.55
C PRO A 191 15.97 4.17 12.99
N ASN A 192 16.19 3.74 11.75
CA ASN A 192 17.49 3.81 11.06
C ASN A 192 17.84 5.21 10.53
N ARG A 193 16.91 6.17 10.55
CA ARG A 193 17.10 7.58 10.16
C ARG A 193 17.69 7.77 8.76
N TYR A 194 17.33 6.94 7.80
CA TYR A 194 17.79 7.06 6.41
C TYR A 194 17.46 8.43 5.83
N SER A 195 18.46 9.07 5.22
CA SER A 195 18.35 10.39 4.59
C SER A 195 17.86 11.53 5.53
N ILE A 196 17.92 11.36 6.84
CA ILE A 196 17.54 12.41 7.80
C ILE A 196 18.69 13.41 7.94
N THR A 197 18.61 14.45 7.13
CA THR A 197 19.51 15.62 7.17
C THR A 197 18.67 16.88 7.26
N ARG A 198 19.24 17.97 7.75
CA ARG A 198 18.55 19.27 7.80
C ARG A 198 18.08 19.73 6.43
N GLU A 199 18.86 19.48 5.40
CA GLU A 199 18.50 19.79 4.01
C GLU A 199 17.25 19.01 3.55
N ASN A 200 17.23 17.71 3.76
CA ASN A 200 16.11 16.86 3.39
C ASN A 200 14.84 17.16 4.20
N LEU A 201 14.98 17.45 5.50
CA LEU A 201 13.84 17.87 6.34
C LEU A 201 13.19 19.15 5.83
N ARG A 202 14.01 20.15 5.42
CA ARG A 202 13.51 21.40 4.83
C ARG A 202 12.92 21.25 3.44
N ALA A 203 13.46 20.31 2.65
CA ALA A 203 12.98 20.03 1.30
C ALA A 203 11.71 19.18 1.28
N ALA A 204 11.38 18.46 2.35
CA ALA A 204 10.14 17.70 2.46
C ALA A 204 8.94 18.64 2.61
N ASP A 205 7.76 18.19 2.17
CA ASP A 205 6.50 18.91 2.33
C ASP A 205 5.75 18.49 3.60
N ALA A 206 6.03 17.30 4.13
CA ALA A 206 5.62 16.81 5.44
C ALA A 206 6.60 15.74 5.92
N ILE A 207 6.56 15.42 7.22
CA ILE A 207 7.36 14.37 7.83
C ILE A 207 6.42 13.42 8.56
N GLU A 208 6.60 12.12 8.39
CA GLU A 208 5.80 11.10 9.08
C GLU A 208 6.69 10.18 9.93
N ILE A 209 6.50 10.19 11.24
CA ILE A 209 7.17 9.27 12.17
C ILE A 209 6.46 7.93 12.09
N LYS A 210 7.16 6.90 11.59
CA LYS A 210 6.59 5.56 11.45
C LYS A 210 6.81 4.72 12.69
N ILE A 211 5.80 4.56 13.52
CA ILE A 211 5.80 3.62 14.65
C ILE A 211 5.43 2.20 14.21
N GLY A 212 4.48 2.09 13.30
CA GLY A 212 4.03 0.84 12.71
C GLY A 212 3.56 1.01 11.27
N GLN A 213 3.32 -0.08 10.58
CA GLN A 213 2.79 -0.09 9.21
C GLN A 213 1.96 -1.34 8.96
N SER A 214 0.99 -1.25 8.05
CA SER A 214 0.24 -2.40 7.57
C SER A 214 -0.31 -3.24 8.73
N VAL A 215 -0.13 -4.53 8.66
CA VAL A 215 -0.47 -5.51 9.70
C VAL A 215 0.74 -5.89 10.57
N GLU A 216 1.72 -5.00 10.68
CA GLU A 216 3.00 -5.27 11.35
C GLU A 216 3.22 -4.36 12.58
N PRO A 217 2.27 -4.34 13.56
CA PRO A 217 2.49 -3.59 14.79
C PRO A 217 3.65 -4.21 15.59
N GLY A 218 4.62 -3.40 15.98
CA GLY A 218 5.75 -3.84 16.79
C GLY A 218 6.72 -4.79 16.08
N LEU A 219 6.65 -4.90 14.76
CA LEU A 219 7.58 -5.69 13.95
C LEU A 219 8.56 -4.76 13.23
N GLY A 220 9.85 -5.07 13.31
CA GLY A 220 10.86 -4.43 12.46
C GLY A 220 10.76 -4.89 11.00
N ALA A 221 11.52 -4.25 10.14
CA ALA A 221 11.60 -4.61 8.73
C ALA A 221 12.98 -5.17 8.39
N MET A 222 13.07 -6.00 7.36
CA MET A 222 14.33 -6.50 6.83
C MET A 222 14.36 -6.38 5.31
N LEU A 223 15.48 -5.90 4.78
CA LEU A 223 15.81 -6.00 3.37
C LEU A 223 16.95 -7.00 3.22
N PRO A 224 16.73 -8.16 2.58
CA PRO A 224 17.78 -9.16 2.38
C PRO A 224 18.96 -8.61 1.59
N GLY A 225 20.17 -9.01 1.94
CA GLY A 225 21.42 -8.54 1.35
C GLY A 225 21.47 -8.72 -0.18
N GLU A 226 20.91 -9.83 -0.68
CA GLU A 226 20.80 -10.08 -2.12
C GLU A 226 20.08 -8.98 -2.91
N LYS A 227 19.23 -8.18 -2.24
CA LYS A 227 18.54 -7.02 -2.82
C LYS A 227 19.29 -5.71 -2.59
N VAL A 228 20.33 -5.70 -1.76
CA VAL A 228 21.09 -4.49 -1.42
C VAL A 228 22.15 -4.25 -2.48
N THR A 229 21.78 -3.48 -3.51
CA THR A 229 22.69 -3.00 -4.56
C THR A 229 23.59 -1.88 -4.03
N GLU A 230 24.62 -1.50 -4.82
CA GLU A 230 25.48 -0.34 -4.50
C GLU A 230 24.67 0.95 -4.29
N GLU A 231 23.64 1.16 -5.12
CA GLU A 231 22.77 2.35 -5.05
C GLU A 231 21.96 2.36 -3.74
N ILE A 232 21.37 1.22 -3.36
CA ILE A 232 20.62 1.07 -2.11
C ILE A 232 21.56 1.22 -0.91
N GLY A 233 22.71 0.56 -0.95
CA GLY A 233 23.72 0.64 0.09
C GLY A 233 24.18 2.07 0.36
N ARG A 234 24.43 2.84 -0.71
CA ARG A 234 24.80 4.25 -0.61
C ARG A 234 23.71 5.11 0.05
N ILE A 235 22.44 4.91 -0.32
CA ILE A 235 21.32 5.71 0.22
C ILE A 235 21.05 5.35 1.69
N ARG A 236 21.19 4.08 2.06
CA ARG A 236 20.90 3.57 3.40
C ARG A 236 22.11 3.57 4.34
N GLY A 237 23.33 3.78 3.82
CA GLY A 237 24.57 3.76 4.61
C GLY A 237 25.06 2.35 4.97
N TYR A 238 24.81 1.35 4.12
CA TYR A 238 25.22 -0.05 4.33
C TYR A 238 26.04 -0.58 3.16
N PRO A 239 26.99 -1.52 3.42
CA PRO A 239 27.69 -2.21 2.33
C PRO A 239 26.71 -2.98 1.42
N PRO A 240 26.94 -3.01 0.10
CA PRO A 240 26.18 -3.89 -0.81
C PRO A 240 26.26 -5.35 -0.38
N GLY A 241 25.17 -6.10 -0.59
CA GLY A 241 25.11 -7.52 -0.24
C GLY A 241 24.92 -7.81 1.27
N THR A 242 24.74 -6.79 2.11
CA THR A 242 24.53 -6.96 3.55
C THR A 242 23.05 -6.82 3.89
N ASP A 243 22.53 -7.70 4.75
CA ASP A 243 21.17 -7.60 5.28
C ASP A 243 20.97 -6.28 6.03
N ILE A 244 19.90 -5.57 5.73
CA ILE A 244 19.55 -4.34 6.41
C ILE A 244 18.33 -4.59 7.29
N VAL A 245 18.55 -4.55 8.61
CA VAL A 245 17.51 -4.74 9.62
C VAL A 245 17.08 -3.39 10.18
N SER A 246 15.79 -3.13 10.18
CA SER A 246 15.18 -2.01 10.86
C SER A 246 14.64 -2.46 12.21
N PRO A 247 15.04 -1.82 13.32
CA PRO A 247 14.52 -2.15 14.63
C PRO A 247 13.01 -1.94 14.73
N ALA A 248 12.35 -2.73 15.59
CA ALA A 248 10.93 -2.55 15.89
C ALA A 248 10.65 -1.30 16.74
N THR A 249 11.67 -0.73 17.36
CA THR A 249 11.55 0.41 18.27
C THR A 249 12.61 1.46 18.00
N TYR A 250 12.30 2.72 18.33
CA TYR A 250 13.25 3.80 18.31
C TYR A 250 14.19 3.76 19.53
N GLN A 251 15.41 4.23 19.37
CA GLN A 251 16.33 4.43 20.51
C GLN A 251 16.01 5.72 21.28
N ASP A 252 15.46 6.71 20.60
CA ASP A 252 15.22 8.07 21.07
C ASP A 252 13.73 8.45 21.14
N ILE A 253 12.82 7.49 21.01
CA ILE A 253 11.37 7.63 21.28
C ILE A 253 10.95 6.41 22.08
N ARG A 254 10.90 6.56 23.41
CA ARG A 254 10.56 5.50 24.36
C ARG A 254 9.30 5.80 25.16
N THR A 255 8.95 7.08 25.24
CA THR A 255 7.82 7.60 25.99
C THR A 255 7.04 8.61 25.15
N PRO A 256 5.79 8.94 25.50
CA PRO A 256 5.05 10.04 24.86
C PRO A 256 5.79 11.38 24.92
N ALA A 257 6.55 11.64 25.98
CA ALA A 257 7.36 12.87 26.11
C ALA A 257 8.50 12.91 25.08
N ASP A 258 9.17 11.77 24.84
CA ASP A 258 10.20 11.68 23.79
C ASP A 258 9.59 11.94 22.40
N LEU A 259 8.39 11.42 22.17
CA LEU A 259 7.65 11.64 20.92
C LEU A 259 7.32 13.12 20.74
N GLN A 260 6.87 13.80 21.79
CA GLN A 260 6.62 15.25 21.78
C GLN A 260 7.87 16.05 21.45
N GLU A 261 8.98 15.73 22.11
CA GLU A 261 10.26 16.38 21.82
C GLU A 261 10.70 16.14 20.36
N LYS A 262 10.50 14.92 19.85
CA LYS A 262 10.82 14.56 18.46
C LYS A 262 9.96 15.32 17.46
N ILE A 263 8.66 15.41 17.67
CA ILE A 263 7.73 16.16 16.80
C ILE A 263 8.14 17.64 16.79
N ARG A 264 8.39 18.23 17.96
CA ARG A 264 8.85 19.63 18.07
C ARG A 264 10.14 19.85 17.28
N TRP A 265 11.14 18.99 17.48
CA TRP A 265 12.42 19.09 16.78
C TRP A 265 12.25 18.97 15.25
N LEU A 266 11.48 17.98 14.76
CA LEU A 266 11.22 17.82 13.33
C LEU A 266 10.48 19.02 12.74
N ARG A 267 9.51 19.59 13.47
CA ARG A 267 8.77 20.79 13.06
C ARG A 267 9.69 22.00 12.95
N GLU A 268 10.61 22.18 13.88
CA GLU A 268 11.60 23.27 13.85
C GLU A 268 12.59 23.10 12.69
N GLU A 269 13.19 21.93 12.55
CA GLU A 269 14.17 21.65 11.51
C GLU A 269 13.60 21.71 10.09
N SER A 270 12.35 21.32 9.91
CA SER A 270 11.64 21.42 8.63
C SER A 270 11.16 22.83 8.29
N GLY A 271 11.23 23.78 9.22
CA GLY A 271 10.73 25.15 9.04
C GLY A 271 9.22 25.27 9.19
N GLY A 272 8.58 24.35 9.92
CA GLY A 272 7.15 24.36 10.22
C GLY A 272 6.30 23.56 9.24
N ARG A 273 6.88 22.53 8.64
CA ARG A 273 6.13 21.53 7.87
C ARG A 273 5.30 20.64 8.81
N PRO A 274 4.17 20.06 8.36
CA PRO A 274 3.39 19.13 9.16
C PRO A 274 4.23 17.92 9.57
N VAL A 275 4.11 17.53 10.85
CA VAL A 275 4.74 16.33 11.39
C VAL A 275 3.62 15.39 11.86
N GLY A 276 3.54 14.23 11.26
CA GLY A 276 2.57 13.19 11.59
C GLY A 276 3.18 11.96 12.23
N VAL A 277 2.29 11.11 12.72
CA VAL A 277 2.63 9.80 13.29
C VAL A 277 1.83 8.72 12.59
N LYS A 278 2.51 7.67 12.10
CA LYS A 278 1.88 6.52 11.49
C LYS A 278 1.93 5.31 12.40
N ILE A 279 0.78 4.69 12.62
CA ILE A 279 0.61 3.46 13.38
C ILE A 279 -0.08 2.37 12.56
N ALA A 280 0.23 1.10 12.85
CA ALA A 280 -0.62 0.00 12.46
C ALA A 280 -1.86 -0.04 13.38
N ALA A 281 -3.00 -0.48 12.86
CA ALA A 281 -4.24 -0.53 13.63
C ALA A 281 -4.21 -1.65 14.68
N GLY A 282 -3.59 -1.38 15.82
CA GLY A 282 -3.54 -2.23 17.01
C GLY A 282 -4.53 -1.78 18.08
N HIS A 283 -4.01 -1.26 19.18
CA HIS A 283 -4.78 -0.62 20.27
C HIS A 283 -5.06 0.84 19.94
N VAL A 284 -5.94 1.08 18.96
CA VAL A 284 -6.11 2.39 18.30
C VAL A 284 -6.30 3.54 19.29
N GLU A 285 -7.23 3.40 20.26
CA GLU A 285 -7.53 4.47 21.22
C GLU A 285 -6.38 4.71 22.21
N GLU A 286 -5.75 3.64 22.70
CA GLU A 286 -4.63 3.75 23.65
C GLU A 286 -3.41 4.39 22.98
N ASP A 287 -3.14 4.00 21.71
CA ASP A 287 -2.07 4.59 20.92
C ASP A 287 -2.35 6.07 20.62
N LEU A 288 -3.61 6.43 20.30
CA LEU A 288 -4.01 7.83 20.11
C LEU A 288 -3.86 8.64 21.40
N ASP A 289 -4.25 8.10 22.56
CA ASP A 289 -4.05 8.75 23.86
C ASP A 289 -2.57 8.99 24.19
N ALA A 290 -1.68 8.12 23.71
CA ALA A 290 -0.24 8.30 23.87
C ALA A 290 0.36 9.30 22.86
N ILE A 291 -0.23 9.42 21.66
CA ILE A 291 0.24 10.27 20.58
C ILE A 291 -0.26 11.71 20.70
N LEU A 292 -1.53 11.93 21.06
CA LEU A 292 -2.15 13.26 21.08
C LEU A 292 -1.43 14.30 21.96
N PRO A 293 -0.89 13.94 23.15
CA PRO A 293 -0.10 14.88 23.94
C PRO A 293 1.18 15.38 23.26
N ALA A 294 1.65 14.67 22.22
CA ALA A 294 2.81 15.10 21.43
C ALA A 294 2.44 16.12 20.33
N GLU A 295 1.18 16.49 20.19
CA GLU A 295 0.65 17.50 19.27
C GLU A 295 1.05 17.24 17.79
N PRO A 296 0.74 16.06 17.22
CA PRO A 296 0.97 15.80 15.81
C PRO A 296 0.05 16.67 14.96
N ASP A 297 0.48 17.00 13.75
CA ASP A 297 -0.35 17.74 12.79
C ASP A 297 -1.29 16.79 12.02
N PHE A 298 -0.91 15.53 11.88
CA PHE A 298 -1.74 14.47 11.30
C PHE A 298 -1.39 13.10 11.88
N ILE A 299 -2.32 12.16 11.77
CA ILE A 299 -2.12 10.77 12.17
C ILE A 299 -2.52 9.88 10.99
N THR A 300 -1.66 8.92 10.66
CA THR A 300 -1.95 7.89 9.65
C THR A 300 -2.21 6.56 10.33
N ILE A 301 -3.38 5.97 10.07
CA ILE A 301 -3.74 4.63 10.56
C ILE A 301 -3.68 3.65 9.40
N ASP A 302 -2.91 2.57 9.58
CA ASP A 302 -2.74 1.51 8.58
C ASP A 302 -3.44 0.24 9.06
N GLY A 303 -4.61 -0.04 8.48
CA GLY A 303 -5.48 -1.13 8.90
C GLY A 303 -5.32 -2.40 8.06
N ARG A 304 -5.91 -3.49 8.55
CA ARG A 304 -6.03 -4.74 7.81
C ARG A 304 -7.10 -4.57 6.69
N PRO A 305 -6.86 -4.98 5.43
CA PRO A 305 -5.86 -5.94 4.96
C PRO A 305 -4.54 -5.35 4.45
N GLY A 306 -4.15 -4.14 4.81
CA GLY A 306 -2.85 -3.60 4.42
C GLY A 306 -1.73 -4.59 4.75
N ALA A 307 -0.72 -4.72 3.86
CA ALA A 307 0.45 -5.54 4.14
C ALA A 307 1.62 -5.15 3.24
N SER A 308 2.83 -5.32 3.73
CA SER A 308 4.05 -5.10 2.97
C SER A 308 4.31 -6.22 1.95
N GLY A 309 5.28 -6.00 1.06
CA GLY A 309 5.69 -6.98 0.05
C GLY A 309 6.37 -8.23 0.63
N ALA A 310 6.79 -8.21 1.90
CA ALA A 310 7.59 -9.26 2.55
C ALA A 310 7.12 -9.59 3.97
N ALA A 311 5.87 -9.27 4.32
CA ALA A 311 5.33 -9.57 5.65
C ALA A 311 5.24 -11.09 5.88
N PRO A 312 5.61 -11.58 7.07
CA PRO A 312 5.36 -12.96 7.45
C PRO A 312 3.87 -13.30 7.35
N LYS A 313 3.55 -14.46 6.76
CA LYS A 313 2.16 -14.85 6.51
C LYS A 313 1.35 -14.96 7.80
N PHE A 314 1.94 -15.47 8.88
CA PHE A 314 1.28 -15.61 10.18
C PHE A 314 0.92 -14.25 10.79
N VAL A 315 1.75 -13.23 10.61
CA VAL A 315 1.46 -11.86 11.07
C VAL A 315 0.25 -11.33 10.33
N LYS A 316 0.24 -11.40 9.00
CA LYS A 316 -0.91 -10.95 8.18
C LYS A 316 -2.20 -11.68 8.53
N ALA A 317 -2.10 -12.94 8.90
CA ALA A 317 -3.27 -13.76 9.25
C ALA A 317 -3.88 -13.40 10.60
N ALA A 318 -3.08 -12.87 11.54
CA ALA A 318 -3.46 -12.81 12.96
C ALA A 318 -3.41 -11.41 13.60
N THR A 319 -2.95 -10.36 12.88
CA THR A 319 -2.79 -9.03 13.48
C THR A 319 -3.62 -7.96 12.80
N SER A 320 -3.74 -6.84 13.47
CA SER A 320 -4.36 -5.58 13.06
C SER A 320 -5.88 -5.60 12.88
N VAL A 321 -6.48 -4.50 13.28
CA VAL A 321 -7.92 -4.23 13.15
C VAL A 321 -8.26 -3.93 11.68
N PRO A 322 -9.39 -4.43 11.15
CA PRO A 322 -9.85 -4.06 9.82
C PRO A 322 -9.99 -2.55 9.64
N THR A 323 -9.57 -2.05 8.47
CA THR A 323 -9.47 -0.61 8.17
C THR A 323 -10.76 0.16 8.44
N ILE A 324 -11.93 -0.42 8.14
CA ILE A 324 -13.23 0.21 8.37
C ILE A 324 -13.43 0.50 9.87
N PHE A 325 -13.19 -0.51 10.72
CA PHE A 325 -13.35 -0.34 12.17
C PHE A 325 -12.26 0.55 12.77
N ALA A 326 -11.02 0.43 12.28
CA ALA A 326 -9.92 1.26 12.73
C ALA A 326 -10.16 2.75 12.43
N LEU A 327 -10.69 3.07 11.25
CA LEU A 327 -11.04 4.43 10.85
C LEU A 327 -12.14 5.01 11.74
N HIS A 328 -13.25 4.28 11.89
CA HIS A 328 -14.36 4.70 12.73
C HIS A 328 -13.92 4.97 14.19
N ARG A 329 -13.22 4.00 14.79
CA ARG A 329 -12.70 4.13 16.18
C ARG A 329 -11.74 5.30 16.33
N ALA A 330 -10.86 5.51 15.36
CA ALA A 330 -9.92 6.62 15.39
C ALA A 330 -10.65 7.97 15.29
N ARG A 331 -11.61 8.13 14.36
CA ARG A 331 -12.35 9.38 14.20
C ARG A 331 -13.17 9.69 15.44
N GLU A 332 -13.95 8.74 15.93
CA GLU A 332 -14.75 8.88 17.14
C GLU A 332 -13.87 9.25 18.35
N HIS A 333 -12.69 8.63 18.47
CA HIS A 333 -11.78 8.93 19.58
C HIS A 333 -11.18 10.34 19.48
N LEU A 334 -10.74 10.76 18.28
CA LEU A 334 -10.23 12.11 18.04
C LEU A 334 -11.30 13.17 18.35
N ASP A 335 -12.55 12.95 17.93
CA ASP A 335 -13.68 13.85 18.21
C ASP A 335 -13.97 13.94 19.72
N ARG A 336 -13.99 12.80 20.41
CA ARG A 336 -14.16 12.77 21.89
C ARG A 336 -13.04 13.48 22.65
N ARG A 337 -11.83 13.53 22.09
CA ARG A 337 -10.67 14.23 22.66
C ARG A 337 -10.58 15.70 22.24
N GLY A 338 -11.52 16.20 21.41
CA GLY A 338 -11.47 17.57 20.88
C GLY A 338 -10.25 17.81 19.98
N ALA A 339 -9.79 16.78 19.25
CA ALA A 339 -8.61 16.78 18.39
C ALA A 339 -8.99 16.87 16.91
N GLU A 340 -10.06 17.55 16.56
CA GLU A 340 -10.58 17.68 15.19
C GLU A 340 -9.58 18.39 14.25
N GLN A 341 -8.65 19.19 14.80
CA GLN A 341 -7.60 19.86 14.03
C GLN A 341 -6.49 18.92 13.54
N VAL A 342 -6.41 17.70 14.10
CA VAL A 342 -5.43 16.68 13.69
C VAL A 342 -6.00 15.93 12.49
N SER A 343 -5.35 16.05 11.34
CA SER A 343 -5.81 15.36 10.13
C SER A 343 -5.67 13.84 10.26
N LEU A 344 -6.72 13.11 9.92
CA LEU A 344 -6.75 11.64 9.94
C LEU A 344 -6.55 11.09 8.52
N VAL A 345 -5.40 10.47 8.29
CA VAL A 345 -5.09 9.75 7.05
C VAL A 345 -5.34 8.27 7.26
N ILE A 346 -6.08 7.64 6.37
CA ILE A 346 -6.34 6.19 6.43
C ILE A 346 -5.65 5.46 5.29
N THR A 347 -5.08 4.30 5.58
CA THR A 347 -4.52 3.37 4.59
C THR A 347 -4.80 1.93 5.00
N GLY A 348 -4.55 0.98 4.12
CA GLY A 348 -4.79 -0.44 4.38
C GLY A 348 -5.92 -1.01 3.55
N GLY A 349 -5.63 -1.36 2.29
CA GLY A 349 -6.53 -2.11 1.44
C GLY A 349 -7.60 -1.32 0.68
N LEU A 350 -7.54 0.01 0.66
CA LEU A 350 -8.38 0.83 -0.20
C LEU A 350 -7.94 0.68 -1.67
N ARG A 351 -8.91 0.60 -2.60
CA ARG A 351 -8.68 0.11 -3.97
C ARG A 351 -9.11 1.11 -5.04
N ILE A 352 -10.32 1.63 -4.94
CA ILE A 352 -11.04 2.40 -5.97
C ILE A 352 -11.77 3.59 -5.35
N SER A 353 -12.26 4.49 -6.17
CA SER A 353 -12.99 5.69 -5.76
C SER A 353 -14.16 5.45 -4.79
N PRO A 354 -15.01 4.40 -4.95
CA PRO A 354 -16.03 4.10 -3.94
C PRO A 354 -15.48 3.85 -2.54
N ASP A 355 -14.35 3.14 -2.42
CA ASP A 355 -13.71 2.89 -1.11
C ASP A 355 -13.26 4.23 -0.48
N VAL A 356 -12.69 5.12 -1.32
CA VAL A 356 -12.25 6.45 -0.87
C VAL A 356 -13.42 7.32 -0.42
N ALA A 357 -14.51 7.39 -1.21
CA ALA A 357 -15.69 8.16 -0.86
C ALA A 357 -16.29 7.70 0.49
N LYS A 358 -16.36 6.39 0.71
CA LYS A 358 -16.84 5.80 1.97
C LYS A 358 -15.89 6.09 3.14
N ALA A 359 -14.57 6.07 2.89
CA ALA A 359 -13.59 6.42 3.92
C ALA A 359 -13.68 7.91 4.32
N LEU A 360 -13.86 8.82 3.35
CA LEU A 360 -14.10 10.25 3.63
C LEU A 360 -15.39 10.42 4.43
N ALA A 361 -16.48 9.76 4.00
CA ALA A 361 -17.76 9.81 4.71
C ALA A 361 -17.69 9.22 6.12
N LEU A 362 -16.78 8.28 6.39
CA LEU A 362 -16.53 7.69 7.71
C LEU A 362 -15.54 8.54 8.54
N GLY A 363 -15.08 9.69 8.03
CA GLY A 363 -14.32 10.69 8.77
C GLY A 363 -12.81 10.72 8.51
N ALA A 364 -12.32 10.11 7.43
CA ALA A 364 -10.95 10.34 6.97
C ALA A 364 -10.82 11.71 6.29
N ASP A 365 -9.71 12.42 6.52
CA ASP A 365 -9.36 13.63 5.79
C ASP A 365 -8.64 13.33 4.48
N ALA A 366 -7.88 12.23 4.45
CA ALA A 366 -7.18 11.76 3.26
C ALA A 366 -7.02 10.24 3.27
N VAL A 367 -6.80 9.68 2.09
CA VAL A 367 -6.59 8.24 1.87
C VAL A 367 -5.26 8.00 1.21
N ALA A 368 -4.43 7.14 1.81
CA ALA A 368 -3.16 6.73 1.22
C ALA A 368 -3.28 5.35 0.57
N ILE A 369 -2.89 5.22 -0.70
CA ILE A 369 -2.97 3.99 -1.48
C ILE A 369 -1.59 3.42 -1.79
N GLY A 370 -1.42 2.10 -1.65
CA GLY A 370 -0.19 1.38 -2.01
C GLY A 370 -0.41 0.44 -3.20
N THR A 371 -1.01 -0.71 -2.93
CA THR A 371 -1.24 -1.75 -3.95
C THR A 371 -2.03 -1.24 -5.15
N ALA A 372 -3.04 -0.39 -4.94
CA ALA A 372 -3.82 0.20 -6.03
C ALA A 372 -2.94 1.05 -6.97
N ALA A 373 -2.05 1.88 -6.42
CA ALA A 373 -1.09 2.66 -7.20
C ALA A 373 -0.12 1.74 -7.98
N LEU A 374 0.36 0.65 -7.37
CA LEU A 374 1.22 -0.31 -8.06
C LEU A 374 0.48 -1.05 -9.19
N ILE A 375 -0.80 -1.40 -8.99
CA ILE A 375 -1.64 -2.01 -10.04
C ILE A 375 -1.81 -1.04 -11.20
N ALA A 376 -2.07 0.22 -10.94
CA ALA A 376 -2.11 1.26 -11.97
C ALA A 376 -0.79 1.34 -12.74
N CYS A 377 0.37 1.25 -12.07
CA CYS A 377 1.69 1.20 -12.71
C CYS A 377 2.00 -0.12 -13.45
N GLY A 378 1.19 -1.18 -13.30
CA GLY A 378 1.38 -2.44 -14.03
C GLY A 378 1.58 -3.68 -13.17
N CYS A 379 1.40 -3.61 -11.84
CA CYS A 379 1.43 -4.78 -10.97
C CYS A 379 0.32 -5.77 -11.36
N ARG A 380 0.69 -7.04 -11.53
CA ARG A 380 -0.22 -8.14 -11.86
C ARG A 380 -0.57 -9.05 -10.67
N GLN A 381 -0.18 -8.65 -9.46
CA GLN A 381 -0.45 -9.36 -8.22
C GLN A 381 0.08 -10.81 -8.17
N PHE A 382 1.26 -11.07 -8.72
CA PHE A 382 1.89 -12.40 -8.65
C PHE A 382 2.22 -12.86 -7.22
N ARG A 383 2.18 -11.95 -6.23
CA ARG A 383 2.41 -12.21 -4.79
C ARG A 383 3.81 -12.73 -4.45
N ILE A 384 4.77 -12.60 -5.37
CA ILE A 384 6.17 -13.01 -5.20
C ILE A 384 7.10 -11.84 -4.87
N CYS A 385 6.57 -10.75 -4.31
CA CYS A 385 7.31 -9.52 -4.02
C CYS A 385 8.55 -9.75 -3.13
N HIS A 386 8.45 -10.70 -2.19
CA HIS A 386 9.55 -11.05 -1.29
C HIS A 386 10.75 -11.70 -2.01
N THR A 387 10.53 -12.37 -3.12
CA THR A 387 11.59 -13.13 -3.84
C THR A 387 12.54 -12.25 -4.65
N GLY A 388 12.21 -10.98 -4.90
CA GLY A 388 12.98 -10.13 -5.81
C GLY A 388 12.84 -10.46 -7.29
N ARG A 389 11.98 -11.41 -7.68
CA ARG A 389 11.79 -11.90 -9.06
C ARG A 389 10.53 -11.37 -9.72
N CYS A 390 10.11 -10.15 -9.38
CA CYS A 390 8.91 -9.55 -9.95
C CYS A 390 9.03 -9.40 -11.47
N PRO A 391 8.20 -10.10 -12.28
CA PRO A 391 8.35 -10.11 -13.72
C PRO A 391 7.94 -8.80 -14.40
N THR A 392 7.22 -7.93 -13.68
CA THR A 392 6.80 -6.60 -14.17
C THR A 392 7.79 -5.48 -13.81
N GLY A 393 8.96 -5.82 -13.24
CA GLY A 393 9.97 -4.82 -12.90
C GLY A 393 9.68 -3.97 -11.65
N ILE A 394 8.62 -4.28 -10.89
CA ILE A 394 8.16 -3.44 -9.76
C ILE A 394 8.93 -3.75 -8.47
N THR A 395 8.90 -5.01 -8.01
CA THR A 395 9.52 -5.42 -6.72
C THR A 395 10.76 -6.27 -6.96
N THR A 396 11.70 -5.75 -7.73
CA THR A 396 12.95 -6.43 -8.09
C THR A 396 14.10 -5.42 -8.15
N GLN A 397 15.33 -5.91 -7.96
CA GLN A 397 16.55 -5.16 -8.20
C GLN A 397 17.35 -5.74 -9.37
N ASP A 398 16.89 -6.83 -9.97
CA ASP A 398 17.48 -7.42 -11.18
C ASP A 398 17.36 -6.44 -12.36
N PRO A 399 18.49 -6.06 -13.01
CA PRO A 399 18.47 -5.09 -14.11
C PRO A 399 17.62 -5.52 -15.30
N ALA A 400 17.60 -6.83 -15.63
CA ALA A 400 16.84 -7.34 -16.78
C ALA A 400 15.33 -7.29 -16.49
N LEU A 401 14.92 -7.58 -15.26
CA LEU A 401 13.51 -7.45 -14.86
C LEU A 401 13.10 -5.99 -14.72
N ARG A 402 13.95 -5.13 -14.15
CA ARG A 402 13.70 -3.68 -14.03
C ARG A 402 13.48 -3.01 -15.39
N ALA A 403 14.26 -3.41 -16.41
CA ALA A 403 14.15 -2.88 -17.76
C ALA A 403 12.80 -3.15 -18.45
N ARG A 404 11.99 -4.06 -17.92
CA ARG A 404 10.64 -4.35 -18.44
C ARG A 404 9.59 -3.28 -18.06
N LEU A 405 9.88 -2.44 -17.06
CA LEU A 405 8.97 -1.40 -16.64
C LEU A 405 9.23 -0.12 -17.43
N ASP A 406 8.25 0.27 -18.24
CA ASP A 406 8.23 1.56 -18.92
C ASP A 406 7.77 2.64 -17.93
N VAL A 407 8.68 3.52 -17.54
CA VAL A 407 8.47 4.56 -16.55
C VAL A 407 7.37 5.55 -16.98
N GLU A 408 7.45 6.04 -18.23
CA GLU A 408 6.52 7.06 -18.72
C GLU A 408 5.09 6.50 -18.85
N LYS A 409 4.97 5.31 -19.43
CA LYS A 409 3.68 4.62 -19.56
C LYS A 409 3.08 4.28 -18.17
N SER A 410 3.90 3.85 -17.22
CA SER A 410 3.44 3.54 -15.88
C SER A 410 3.00 4.80 -15.12
N ALA A 411 3.72 5.90 -15.29
CA ALA A 411 3.37 7.20 -14.73
C ALA A 411 2.03 7.74 -15.32
N GLU A 412 1.88 7.67 -16.64
CA GLU A 412 0.64 8.07 -17.33
C GLU A 412 -0.57 7.26 -16.82
N ARG A 413 -0.41 5.94 -16.68
CA ARG A 413 -1.47 5.06 -16.17
C ARG A 413 -1.86 5.40 -14.74
N LEU A 414 -0.90 5.68 -13.87
CA LEU A 414 -1.18 6.12 -12.50
C LEU A 414 -1.89 7.49 -12.50
N ALA A 415 -1.41 8.45 -13.30
CA ALA A 415 -2.05 9.76 -13.43
C ALA A 415 -3.50 9.65 -13.91
N ASN A 416 -3.77 8.79 -14.89
CA ASN A 416 -5.12 8.53 -15.39
C ASN A 416 -6.00 7.90 -14.30
N PHE A 417 -5.49 6.89 -13.58
CA PHE A 417 -6.23 6.26 -12.48
C PHE A 417 -6.58 7.27 -11.38
N LEU A 418 -5.63 8.11 -10.95
CA LEU A 418 -5.86 9.11 -9.91
C LEU A 418 -6.82 10.21 -10.37
N ARG A 419 -6.72 10.66 -11.64
CA ARG A 419 -7.63 11.66 -12.20
C ARG A 419 -9.06 11.14 -12.25
N VAL A 420 -9.27 9.96 -12.83
CA VAL A 420 -10.59 9.34 -12.92
C VAL A 420 -11.15 9.11 -11.52
N SER A 421 -10.34 8.59 -10.58
CA SER A 421 -10.79 8.41 -9.19
C SER A 421 -11.22 9.72 -8.54
N THR A 422 -10.54 10.84 -8.82
CA THR A 422 -10.90 12.16 -8.29
C THR A 422 -12.20 12.68 -8.91
N ASP A 423 -12.39 12.48 -10.22
CA ASP A 423 -13.63 12.86 -10.92
C ASP A 423 -14.83 12.04 -10.41
N GLU A 424 -14.63 10.76 -10.14
CA GLU A 424 -15.66 9.89 -9.55
C GLU A 424 -15.98 10.29 -8.10
N LEU A 425 -14.98 10.72 -7.31
CA LEU A 425 -15.21 11.28 -5.96
C LEU A 425 -16.05 12.55 -6.02
N ALA A 426 -15.76 13.46 -6.96
CA ALA A 426 -16.59 14.63 -7.19
C ALA A 426 -18.03 14.27 -7.60
N THR A 427 -18.19 13.18 -8.35
CA THR A 427 -19.51 12.65 -8.71
C THR A 427 -20.26 12.11 -7.49
N PHE A 428 -19.60 11.36 -6.60
CA PHE A 428 -20.22 10.91 -5.35
C PHE A 428 -20.65 12.07 -4.46
N ALA A 429 -19.84 13.14 -4.36
CA ALA A 429 -20.23 14.34 -3.62
C ALA A 429 -21.48 14.97 -4.23
N ARG A 430 -21.55 15.15 -5.57
CA ARG A 430 -22.76 15.68 -6.24
C ARG A 430 -23.98 14.80 -6.02
N LEU A 431 -23.85 13.48 -6.14
CA LEU A 431 -24.93 12.53 -5.88
C LEU A 431 -25.50 12.68 -4.47
N CYS A 432 -24.65 13.00 -3.49
CA CYS A 432 -25.06 13.24 -2.10
C CYS A 432 -25.51 14.69 -1.82
N GLY A 433 -25.51 15.58 -2.82
CA GLY A 433 -25.92 16.98 -2.67
C GLY A 433 -24.82 17.90 -2.10
N HIS A 434 -23.55 17.54 -2.28
CA HIS A 434 -22.40 18.29 -1.80
C HIS A 434 -21.55 18.87 -2.92
N THR A 435 -20.90 20.02 -2.65
CA THR A 435 -19.94 20.69 -3.54
C THR A 435 -18.50 20.58 -3.03
N ASP A 436 -18.28 19.74 -2.04
CA ASP A 436 -16.97 19.43 -1.44
C ASP A 436 -16.93 17.95 -1.08
N VAL A 437 -15.86 17.23 -1.43
CA VAL A 437 -15.73 15.80 -1.12
C VAL A 437 -15.59 15.55 0.38
N HIS A 438 -15.11 16.54 1.14
CA HIS A 438 -15.00 16.46 2.61
C HIS A 438 -16.34 16.77 3.33
N ALA A 439 -17.40 17.11 2.59
CA ALA A 439 -18.75 17.21 3.14
C ALA A 439 -19.49 15.86 3.17
N LEU A 440 -18.93 14.82 2.55
CA LEU A 440 -19.43 13.45 2.70
C LEU A 440 -19.38 13.04 4.17
N SER A 441 -20.43 12.37 4.65
CA SER A 441 -20.61 12.06 6.06
C SER A 441 -21.32 10.73 6.26
N LEU A 442 -21.39 10.24 7.50
CA LEU A 442 -22.16 9.05 7.87
C LEU A 442 -23.63 9.07 7.41
N ARG A 443 -24.21 10.28 7.23
CA ARG A 443 -25.58 10.44 6.69
C ARG A 443 -25.72 10.01 5.23
N ASP A 444 -24.61 9.91 4.53
CA ASP A 444 -24.54 9.51 3.13
C ASP A 444 -24.24 8.01 2.98
N LEU A 445 -24.21 7.26 4.10
CA LEU A 445 -23.86 5.84 4.11
C LEU A 445 -24.98 4.97 4.68
N CYS A 446 -25.05 3.73 4.19
CA CYS A 446 -25.68 2.60 4.86
C CYS A 446 -24.86 1.33 4.62
N THR A 447 -25.17 0.23 5.32
CA THR A 447 -24.48 -1.03 5.14
C THR A 447 -25.44 -2.21 5.06
N THR A 448 -25.06 -3.23 4.28
CA THR A 448 -25.73 -4.53 4.24
C THR A 448 -25.16 -5.52 5.26
N SER A 449 -24.08 -5.14 5.94
CA SER A 449 -23.39 -5.96 6.94
C SER A 449 -23.87 -5.62 8.35
N SER A 450 -24.49 -6.59 9.05
CA SER A 450 -24.85 -6.42 10.43
C SER A 450 -23.64 -6.23 11.37
N GLU A 451 -22.47 -6.76 10.99
CA GLU A 451 -21.23 -6.55 11.72
C GLU A 451 -20.75 -5.09 11.61
N ILE A 452 -20.75 -4.52 10.41
CA ILE A 452 -20.41 -3.11 10.20
C ILE A 452 -21.39 -2.21 10.97
N ALA A 453 -22.70 -2.43 10.82
CA ALA A 453 -23.71 -1.64 11.51
C ALA A 453 -23.59 -1.71 13.04
N ARG A 454 -23.17 -2.84 13.58
CA ARG A 454 -23.04 -3.04 15.03
C ARG A 454 -21.81 -2.32 15.62
N TYR A 455 -20.73 -2.22 14.88
CA TYR A 455 -19.44 -1.75 15.38
C TYR A 455 -18.98 -0.44 14.70
N THR A 456 -19.87 0.21 13.96
CA THR A 456 -19.74 1.57 13.43
C THR A 456 -21.08 2.27 13.56
N ASP A 457 -21.12 3.59 13.33
CA ASP A 457 -22.38 4.36 13.31
C ASP A 457 -23.07 4.34 11.94
N ILE A 458 -22.63 3.45 11.03
CA ILE A 458 -23.27 3.28 9.72
C ILE A 458 -24.58 2.50 9.87
N PRO A 459 -25.75 3.09 9.53
CA PRO A 459 -27.03 2.41 9.69
C PRO A 459 -27.15 1.19 8.78
N HIS A 460 -27.77 0.11 9.30
CA HIS A 460 -28.14 -1.06 8.48
C HIS A 460 -29.30 -0.71 7.56
N VAL A 461 -29.34 -1.25 6.33
CA VAL A 461 -30.48 -1.15 5.40
C VAL A 461 -31.68 -1.95 5.86
#